data_8c712e8e49e3e64870e65cc4de9bc901
#
_entry.id   8c712e8e49e3e64870e65cc4de9bc901
#
_cell.length_a   1.000
_cell.length_b   1.000
_cell.length_c   1.000
_cell.angle_alpha   90.00
_cell.angle_beta   90.00
_cell.angle_gamma   90.00
#
_symmetry.space_group_name_H-M   'P 1'
#
loop_
_entity.id
_entity.type
_entity.pdbx_description
1 polymer ?
#
loop_
_entity_poly.entity_id
_entity_poly.type
_entity_poly.pdbx_seq_one_letter_code
_entity_poly.pdbx_strand_id
1 'polypeptide(L)'
;GSEMCIRDRYIHDFICENIHYDKLKKPYSHEIIGPLGHGVGVCEGIAKSVKILCDALGIWCMIALCGNNPEKGIKYRHTWNIVKIGKTCYHLDATFDNSLGKCVETGGEIRYDYFNLDDKAVFRDHEPLIAPAPACTDGDHFYYKEKKLSFTKTEEVYKRSRQTAKKNKTLTFHWRGGYLTREVLKELIELIEKAGAEQNKTAHIQLNWPQAVLRIHYTDERSQAVVTMEEANEGEES
;
A
#
# COMPACT_ATOMS: atom_id res chain seq x y z
N GLY A 1 -7.66 -10.46 -16.45
CA GLY A 1 -6.82 -9.28 -16.29
C GLY A 1 -5.94 -9.10 -17.52
N SER A 2 -5.69 -7.87 -17.95
CA SER A 2 -4.81 -7.67 -19.09
C SER A 2 -3.39 -8.15 -18.72
N GLU A 3 -2.65 -8.65 -19.71
CA GLU A 3 -1.25 -9.06 -19.55
C GLU A 3 -0.37 -7.96 -18.96
N MET A 4 -0.74 -6.69 -19.19
CA MET A 4 -0.05 -5.51 -18.63
C MET A 4 -0.25 -5.37 -17.13
N CYS A 5 -1.46 -5.63 -16.59
CA CYS A 5 -1.70 -5.62 -15.13
C CYS A 5 -0.93 -6.73 -14.38
N ILE A 6 -0.49 -7.76 -15.08
CA ILE A 6 0.34 -8.80 -14.49
C ILE A 6 1.80 -8.36 -14.45
N ARG A 7 2.28 -7.67 -15.50
CA ARG A 7 3.67 -7.23 -15.60
C ARG A 7 4.02 -6.12 -14.63
N ASP A 8 3.15 -5.10 -14.48
CA ASP A 8 3.36 -4.02 -13.50
C ASP A 8 3.38 -4.56 -12.07
N ARG A 9 2.52 -5.54 -11.76
CA ARG A 9 2.52 -6.20 -10.46
C ARG A 9 3.81 -6.99 -10.22
N TYR A 10 4.37 -7.68 -11.21
CA TYR A 10 5.66 -8.36 -11.04
C TYR A 10 6.80 -7.39 -10.72
N ILE A 11 6.80 -6.21 -11.34
CA ILE A 11 7.77 -5.16 -11.02
C ILE A 11 7.59 -4.69 -9.57
N HIS A 12 6.37 -4.38 -9.17
CA HIS A 12 6.03 -3.95 -7.81
C HIS A 12 6.45 -5.01 -6.78
N ASP A 13 6.06 -6.27 -7.00
CA ASP A 13 6.37 -7.38 -6.10
C ASP A 13 7.89 -7.57 -5.98
N PHE A 14 8.62 -7.54 -7.10
CA PHE A 14 10.08 -7.60 -7.10
C PHE A 14 10.71 -6.50 -6.24
N ILE A 15 10.25 -5.26 -6.39
CA ILE A 15 10.73 -4.13 -5.59
C ILE A 15 10.44 -4.36 -4.10
N CYS A 16 9.21 -4.74 -3.76
CA CYS A 16 8.80 -4.95 -2.37
C CYS A 16 9.52 -6.13 -1.70
N GLU A 17 9.84 -7.18 -2.44
CA GLU A 17 10.51 -8.37 -1.90
C GLU A 17 12.02 -8.19 -1.75
N ASN A 18 12.66 -7.51 -2.70
CA ASN A 18 14.13 -7.55 -2.83
C ASN A 18 14.83 -6.25 -2.39
N ILE A 19 14.11 -5.15 -2.20
CA ILE A 19 14.70 -3.85 -1.92
C ILE A 19 14.35 -3.39 -0.51
N HIS A 20 15.36 -2.93 0.22
CA HIS A 20 15.22 -2.30 1.53
C HIS A 20 15.37 -0.78 1.41
N TYR A 21 14.57 -0.03 2.17
CA TYR A 21 14.74 1.41 2.22
C TYR A 21 16.08 1.77 2.89
N ASP A 22 16.87 2.63 2.23
CA ASP A 22 18.17 3.05 2.76
C ASP A 22 18.03 4.24 3.72
N LYS A 23 17.91 3.95 5.00
CA LYS A 23 17.85 4.99 6.06
C LYS A 23 19.10 5.88 6.10
N LEU A 24 20.24 5.38 5.63
CA LEU A 24 21.49 6.13 5.57
C LEU A 24 21.56 7.08 4.36
N LYS A 25 20.61 6.95 3.42
CA LYS A 25 20.47 7.79 2.22
C LYS A 25 21.80 7.95 1.46
N LYS A 26 22.50 6.84 1.26
CA LYS A 26 23.78 6.84 0.54
C LYS A 26 23.61 7.36 -0.89
N PRO A 27 24.60 8.01 -1.48
CA PRO A 27 24.49 8.58 -2.83
C PRO A 27 24.01 7.59 -3.87
N TYR A 28 24.49 6.36 -3.86
CA TYR A 28 24.08 5.33 -4.82
C TYR A 28 22.63 4.85 -4.62
N SER A 29 22.02 5.07 -3.45
CA SER A 29 20.62 4.71 -3.17
C SER A 29 19.61 5.60 -3.87
N HIS A 30 20.04 6.76 -4.39
CA HIS A 30 19.26 7.66 -5.24
C HIS A 30 19.28 7.25 -6.72
N GLU A 31 20.13 6.31 -7.09
CA GLU A 31 20.31 5.82 -8.45
C GLU A 31 19.91 4.35 -8.57
N ILE A 32 19.67 3.87 -9.79
CA ILE A 32 19.25 2.48 -10.05
C ILE A 32 20.22 1.43 -9.51
N ILE A 33 21.50 1.78 -9.38
CA ILE A 33 22.51 0.87 -8.85
C ILE A 33 22.25 0.51 -7.39
N GLY A 34 21.65 1.41 -6.61
CA GLY A 34 21.25 1.12 -5.24
C GLY A 34 20.20 0.00 -5.18
N PRO A 35 18.98 0.21 -5.67
CA PRO A 35 17.95 -0.82 -5.66
C PRO A 35 18.34 -2.08 -6.46
N LEU A 36 18.76 -1.94 -7.70
CA LEU A 36 18.97 -3.10 -8.58
C LEU A 36 20.34 -3.79 -8.40
N GLY A 37 21.34 -3.08 -7.88
CA GLY A 37 22.68 -3.63 -7.66
C GLY A 37 22.96 -4.04 -6.22
N HIS A 38 22.48 -3.25 -5.26
CA HIS A 38 22.75 -3.44 -3.83
C HIS A 38 21.51 -3.81 -2.99
N GLY A 39 20.32 -3.86 -3.58
CA GLY A 39 19.08 -4.17 -2.87
C GLY A 39 18.64 -3.09 -1.86
N VAL A 40 19.14 -1.87 -1.99
CA VAL A 40 18.81 -0.74 -1.11
C VAL A 40 18.52 0.51 -1.93
N GLY A 41 17.51 1.29 -1.53
CA GLY A 41 17.16 2.51 -2.24
C GLY A 41 16.34 3.48 -1.39
N VAL A 42 16.37 4.75 -1.76
CA VAL A 42 15.40 5.75 -1.31
C VAL A 42 14.31 5.87 -2.38
N CYS A 43 13.25 6.62 -2.11
CA CYS A 43 12.11 6.77 -3.02
C CYS A 43 12.52 7.09 -4.46
N GLU A 44 13.50 7.99 -4.65
CA GLU A 44 14.01 8.36 -5.97
C GLU A 44 14.67 7.18 -6.70
N GLY A 45 15.56 6.44 -6.06
CA GLY A 45 16.21 5.27 -6.65
C GLY A 45 15.22 4.14 -6.95
N ILE A 46 14.24 3.93 -6.07
CA ILE A 46 13.15 2.98 -6.26
C ILE A 46 12.29 3.37 -7.46
N ALA A 47 11.86 4.64 -7.55
CA ALA A 47 11.06 5.12 -8.69
C ALA A 47 11.81 5.05 -10.03
N LYS A 48 13.12 5.36 -10.04
CA LYS A 48 13.99 5.18 -11.22
C LYS A 48 14.07 3.69 -11.61
N SER A 49 14.16 2.79 -10.63
CA SER A 49 14.23 1.35 -10.87
C SER A 49 12.91 0.80 -11.43
N VAL A 50 11.78 1.20 -10.88
CA VAL A 50 10.45 0.88 -11.45
C VAL A 50 10.36 1.37 -12.90
N LYS A 51 10.80 2.61 -13.17
CA LYS A 51 10.77 3.19 -14.52
C LYS A 51 11.55 2.36 -15.52
N ILE A 52 12.81 1.98 -15.21
CA ILE A 52 13.64 1.23 -16.14
C ILE A 52 13.13 -0.21 -16.35
N LEU A 53 12.58 -0.83 -15.32
CA LEU A 53 11.96 -2.16 -15.44
C LEU A 53 10.68 -2.10 -16.29
N CYS A 54 9.87 -1.06 -16.13
CA CYS A 54 8.70 -0.83 -16.98
C CYS A 54 9.11 -0.65 -18.44
N ASP A 55 10.12 0.16 -18.72
CA ASP A 55 10.63 0.39 -20.08
C ASP A 55 11.12 -0.91 -20.72
N ALA A 56 11.85 -1.73 -19.97
CA ALA A 56 12.33 -3.04 -20.44
C ALA A 56 11.19 -4.02 -20.78
N LEU A 57 10.03 -3.89 -20.12
CA LEU A 57 8.84 -4.71 -20.36
C LEU A 57 7.82 -4.05 -21.31
N GLY A 58 8.15 -2.89 -21.88
CA GLY A 58 7.26 -2.17 -22.79
C GLY A 58 6.05 -1.53 -22.11
N ILE A 59 6.13 -1.24 -20.82
CA ILE A 59 5.10 -0.55 -20.04
C ILE A 59 5.44 0.94 -20.00
N TRP A 60 4.51 1.77 -20.47
CA TRP A 60 4.70 3.21 -20.32
C TRP A 60 4.69 3.60 -18.85
N CYS A 61 5.72 4.27 -18.40
CA CYS A 61 5.91 4.71 -17.02
C CYS A 61 6.58 6.08 -16.99
N MET A 62 6.15 6.93 -16.06
CA MET A 62 6.85 8.17 -15.73
C MET A 62 7.15 8.23 -14.23
N ILE A 63 8.12 9.06 -13.88
CA ILE A 63 8.43 9.38 -12.51
C ILE A 63 7.59 10.58 -12.10
N ALA A 64 6.82 10.44 -11.04
CA ALA A 64 6.05 11.49 -10.40
C ALA A 64 6.85 12.05 -9.21
N LEU A 65 6.80 13.36 -9.04
CA LEU A 65 7.54 14.07 -8.00
C LEU A 65 6.65 15.14 -7.37
N CYS A 66 6.55 15.16 -6.06
CA CYS A 66 5.93 16.24 -5.29
C CYS A 66 6.98 17.10 -4.59
N GLY A 67 6.57 18.28 -4.14
CA GLY A 67 7.38 19.17 -3.31
C GLY A 67 7.34 18.78 -1.83
N ASN A 68 8.20 19.41 -1.04
CA ASN A 68 8.04 19.43 0.41
C ASN A 68 6.86 20.34 0.81
N ASN A 69 6.33 20.13 2.01
CA ASN A 69 5.28 20.97 2.58
C ASN A 69 5.59 21.23 4.06
N PRO A 70 6.36 22.30 4.36
CA PRO A 70 6.76 22.62 5.73
C PRO A 70 5.58 22.88 6.69
N GLU A 71 4.45 23.38 6.16
CA GLU A 71 3.25 23.64 6.97
C GLU A 71 2.62 22.35 7.52
N LYS A 72 2.78 21.26 6.77
CA LYS A 72 2.37 19.92 7.20
C LYS A 72 3.50 19.11 7.84
N GLY A 73 4.66 19.72 8.07
CA GLY A 73 5.84 19.04 8.60
C GLY A 73 6.57 18.16 7.58
N ILE A 74 6.19 18.19 6.31
CA ILE A 74 6.81 17.40 5.24
C ILE A 74 8.08 18.10 4.79
N LYS A 75 9.23 17.56 5.16
CA LYS A 75 10.56 18.18 4.96
C LYS A 75 11.18 17.85 3.61
N TYR A 76 10.81 16.72 3.00
CA TYR A 76 11.47 16.19 1.82
C TYR A 76 10.47 16.04 0.66
N ARG A 77 11.02 16.02 -0.55
CA ARG A 77 10.29 15.68 -1.76
C ARG A 77 10.08 14.17 -1.81
N HIS A 78 8.90 13.76 -2.22
CA HIS A 78 8.62 12.35 -2.47
C HIS A 78 8.54 12.05 -3.95
N THR A 79 8.94 10.85 -4.33
CA THR A 79 9.05 10.39 -5.72
C THR A 79 8.41 9.00 -5.85
N TRP A 80 7.51 8.85 -6.81
CA TRP A 80 6.86 7.59 -7.16
C TRP A 80 6.65 7.46 -8.66
N ASN A 81 5.77 6.59 -9.13
CA ASN A 81 5.55 6.37 -10.55
C ASN A 81 4.10 6.58 -10.97
N ILE A 82 3.89 6.93 -12.23
CA ILE A 82 2.64 6.79 -12.94
C ILE A 82 2.86 5.78 -14.06
N VAL A 83 2.03 4.75 -14.10
CA VAL A 83 2.07 3.67 -15.11
C VAL A 83 0.83 3.71 -15.98
N LYS A 84 0.93 3.24 -17.22
CA LYS A 84 -0.20 3.18 -18.14
C LYS A 84 -0.58 1.74 -18.43
N ILE A 85 -1.84 1.41 -18.16
CA ILE A 85 -2.44 0.11 -18.44
C ILE A 85 -3.53 0.32 -19.48
N GLY A 86 -3.33 -0.22 -20.68
CA GLY A 86 -4.22 0.08 -21.80
C GLY A 86 -4.20 1.55 -22.18
N LYS A 87 -5.31 2.25 -21.98
CA LYS A 87 -5.44 3.69 -22.27
C LYS A 87 -5.42 4.57 -21.01
N THR A 88 -5.41 3.97 -19.82
CA THR A 88 -5.59 4.64 -18.53
C THR A 88 -4.29 4.69 -17.74
N CYS A 89 -4.05 5.78 -17.03
CA CYS A 89 -2.90 5.97 -16.15
C CYS A 89 -3.28 5.74 -14.69
N TYR A 90 -2.32 5.24 -13.90
CA TYR A 90 -2.47 4.91 -12.49
C TYR A 90 -1.21 5.30 -11.72
N HIS A 91 -1.39 5.76 -10.48
CA HIS A 91 -0.28 5.94 -9.55
C HIS A 91 0.17 4.61 -8.97
N LEU A 92 1.48 4.43 -8.87
CA LEU A 92 2.14 3.29 -8.28
C LEU A 92 3.26 3.76 -7.37
N ASP A 93 3.10 3.59 -6.06
CA ASP A 93 4.13 3.93 -5.08
C ASP A 93 4.66 2.68 -4.38
N ALA A 94 5.67 2.08 -4.98
CA ALA A 94 6.32 0.91 -4.44
C ALA A 94 7.12 1.21 -3.16
N THR A 95 7.52 2.46 -2.91
CA THR A 95 8.21 2.86 -1.67
C THR A 95 7.28 2.79 -0.48
N PHE A 96 6.08 3.35 -0.60
CA PHE A 96 5.08 3.32 0.47
C PHE A 96 4.58 1.90 0.73
N ASP A 97 4.26 1.13 -0.31
CA ASP A 97 3.88 -0.27 -0.16
C ASP A 97 5.00 -1.11 0.48
N ASN A 98 6.25 -0.87 0.10
CA ASN A 98 7.42 -1.51 0.71
C ASN A 98 7.52 -1.19 2.21
N SER A 99 7.29 0.04 2.63
CA SER A 99 7.35 0.45 4.03
C SER A 99 6.30 -0.25 4.89
N LEU A 100 5.08 -0.43 4.35
CA LEU A 100 3.99 -1.15 5.03
C LEU A 100 4.21 -2.66 5.11
N GLY A 101 4.79 -3.25 4.06
CA GLY A 101 4.96 -4.71 3.94
C GLY A 101 6.02 -5.32 4.84
N LYS A 102 6.97 -4.53 5.33
CA LYS A 102 8.13 -5.03 6.10
C LYS A 102 7.92 -5.14 7.61
N CYS A 103 6.72 -4.98 8.10
CA CYS A 103 6.43 -5.26 9.50
C CYS A 103 6.63 -6.75 9.79
N VAL A 104 7.76 -7.07 10.42
CA VAL A 104 8.21 -8.45 10.72
C VAL A 104 7.22 -9.21 11.61
N GLU A 105 6.49 -8.49 12.47
CA GLU A 105 5.52 -9.07 13.42
C GLU A 105 4.32 -9.72 12.73
N THR A 106 4.07 -9.39 11.48
CA THR A 106 2.87 -9.81 10.74
C THR A 106 3.14 -10.69 9.52
N GLY A 107 4.36 -11.20 9.37
CA GLY A 107 4.70 -12.19 8.34
C GLY A 107 5.15 -11.64 6.99
N GLY A 108 5.46 -10.34 6.89
CA GLY A 108 6.16 -9.77 5.73
C GLY A 108 5.43 -9.90 4.38
N GLU A 109 4.10 -9.92 4.37
CA GLU A 109 3.33 -9.96 3.13
C GLU A 109 3.44 -8.63 2.36
N ILE A 110 3.49 -8.72 1.03
CA ILE A 110 3.47 -7.54 0.16
C ILE A 110 2.16 -6.78 0.36
N ARG A 111 2.25 -5.46 0.51
CA ARG A 111 1.11 -4.54 0.56
C ARG A 111 0.90 -3.93 -0.83
N TYR A 112 -0.35 -3.58 -1.10
CA TYR A 112 -0.79 -3.00 -2.38
C TYR A 112 -1.69 -1.80 -2.17
N ASP A 113 -1.48 -1.07 -1.09
CA ASP A 113 -2.28 0.09 -0.68
C ASP A 113 -2.10 1.26 -1.65
N TYR A 114 -0.92 1.32 -2.31
CA TYR A 114 -0.52 2.34 -3.27
C TYR A 114 -0.27 1.78 -4.68
N PHE A 115 -0.89 0.66 -4.98
CA PHE A 115 -0.78 -0.01 -6.27
C PHE A 115 -1.97 0.30 -7.16
N ASN A 116 -1.74 1.02 -8.26
CA ASN A 116 -2.73 1.41 -9.26
C ASN A 116 -3.86 2.29 -8.71
N LEU A 117 -3.51 3.35 -7.99
CA LEU A 117 -4.44 4.34 -7.49
C LEU A 117 -4.81 5.38 -8.55
N ASP A 118 -6.01 5.94 -8.40
CA ASP A 118 -6.43 7.16 -9.07
C ASP A 118 -5.91 8.42 -8.33
N ASP A 119 -6.04 9.59 -8.98
CA ASP A 119 -5.66 10.89 -8.39
C ASP A 119 -6.37 11.14 -7.05
N LYS A 120 -7.67 10.80 -6.97
CA LYS A 120 -8.47 11.02 -5.77
C LYS A 120 -7.95 10.24 -4.57
N ALA A 121 -7.45 9.04 -4.79
CA ALA A 121 -6.92 8.18 -3.73
C ALA A 121 -5.49 8.58 -3.35
N VAL A 122 -4.59 8.75 -4.32
CA VAL A 122 -3.19 9.05 -4.02
C VAL A 122 -3.02 10.39 -3.30
N PHE A 123 -3.76 11.43 -3.70
CA PHE A 123 -3.65 12.75 -3.08
C PHE A 123 -4.35 12.89 -1.71
N ARG A 124 -4.77 11.78 -1.10
CA ARG A 124 -5.19 11.79 0.31
C ARG A 124 -4.00 11.96 1.27
N ASP A 125 -2.84 11.44 0.89
CA ASP A 125 -1.62 11.46 1.69
C ASP A 125 -0.33 11.80 0.90
N HIS A 126 -0.42 11.99 -0.41
CA HIS A 126 0.64 12.54 -1.23
C HIS A 126 0.40 14.03 -1.51
N GLU A 127 1.47 14.81 -1.55
CA GLU A 127 1.40 16.21 -1.94
C GLU A 127 1.23 16.35 -3.47
N PRO A 128 0.65 17.48 -3.94
CA PRO A 128 0.46 17.71 -5.36
C PRO A 128 1.76 17.64 -6.16
N LEU A 129 1.66 17.15 -7.40
CA LEU A 129 2.80 17.07 -8.32
C LEU A 129 3.36 18.46 -8.65
N ILE A 130 4.68 18.56 -8.72
CA ILE A 130 5.39 19.80 -9.14
C ILE A 130 5.59 19.89 -10.65
N ALA A 131 5.30 18.82 -11.40
CA ALA A 131 5.39 18.77 -12.86
C ALA A 131 4.09 18.23 -13.46
N PRO A 132 3.73 18.64 -14.68
CA PRO A 132 2.56 18.11 -15.36
C PRO A 132 2.65 16.59 -15.55
N ALA A 133 1.53 15.92 -15.32
CA ALA A 133 1.37 14.48 -15.51
C ALA A 133 0.01 14.15 -16.12
N PRO A 134 -0.14 13.00 -16.78
CA PRO A 134 -1.45 12.50 -17.18
C PRO A 134 -2.37 12.32 -15.99
N ALA A 135 -3.65 12.68 -16.14
CA ALA A 135 -4.66 12.43 -15.12
C ALA A 135 -4.90 10.93 -14.93
N CYS A 136 -4.98 10.51 -13.67
CA CYS A 136 -5.32 9.13 -13.27
C CYS A 136 -6.75 9.14 -12.72
N THR A 137 -7.73 8.98 -13.62
CA THR A 137 -9.17 9.22 -13.30
C THR A 137 -9.94 7.95 -12.99
N ASP A 138 -9.34 6.79 -13.14
CA ASP A 138 -9.96 5.49 -12.98
C ASP A 138 -9.24 4.68 -11.91
N GLY A 139 -9.99 4.16 -10.95
CA GLY A 139 -9.49 3.31 -9.88
C GLY A 139 -9.85 1.83 -10.05
N ASP A 140 -10.23 1.37 -11.25
CA ASP A 140 -10.73 0.00 -11.46
C ASP A 140 -9.63 -1.06 -11.33
N HIS A 141 -8.38 -0.71 -11.65
CA HIS A 141 -7.21 -1.59 -11.48
C HIS A 141 -6.55 -1.51 -10.11
N PHE A 142 -7.18 -0.83 -9.15
CA PHE A 142 -6.72 -0.88 -7.77
C PHE A 142 -6.75 -2.33 -7.26
N TYR A 143 -5.63 -2.79 -6.73
CA TYR A 143 -5.39 -4.20 -6.39
C TYR A 143 -6.53 -4.85 -5.59
N TYR A 144 -6.97 -4.20 -4.50
CA TYR A 144 -8.01 -4.77 -3.64
C TYR A 144 -9.38 -4.87 -4.32
N LYS A 145 -9.68 -4.00 -5.30
CA LYS A 145 -10.88 -4.13 -6.13
C LYS A 145 -10.78 -5.34 -7.06
N GLU A 146 -9.67 -5.47 -7.78
CA GLU A 146 -9.44 -6.62 -8.69
C GLU A 146 -9.48 -7.96 -7.96
N LYS A 147 -8.93 -8.00 -6.75
CA LYS A 147 -8.91 -9.22 -5.90
C LYS A 147 -10.20 -9.47 -5.13
N LYS A 148 -11.23 -8.63 -5.32
CA LYS A 148 -12.50 -8.71 -4.56
C LYS A 148 -12.28 -8.64 -3.05
N LEU A 149 -11.32 -7.83 -2.64
CA LEU A 149 -10.96 -7.51 -1.26
C LEU A 149 -11.29 -6.04 -0.93
N SER A 150 -12.22 -5.45 -1.64
CA SER A 150 -12.71 -4.09 -1.43
C SER A 150 -14.20 -4.16 -1.11
N PHE A 151 -14.55 -3.84 0.14
CA PHE A 151 -15.89 -4.07 0.69
C PHE A 151 -16.68 -2.78 0.86
N THR A 152 -17.99 -2.86 0.65
CA THR A 152 -18.96 -1.77 0.84
C THR A 152 -19.90 -2.01 2.01
N LYS A 153 -19.97 -3.24 2.53
CA LYS A 153 -20.88 -3.65 3.60
C LYS A 153 -20.11 -4.28 4.74
N THR A 154 -20.47 -3.92 5.94
CA THR A 154 -19.86 -4.44 7.16
C THR A 154 -20.06 -5.94 7.34
N GLU A 155 -21.17 -6.50 6.82
CA GLU A 155 -21.42 -7.94 6.84
C GLU A 155 -20.43 -8.73 5.98
N GLU A 156 -19.94 -8.15 4.87
CA GLU A 156 -18.90 -8.77 4.05
C GLU A 156 -17.58 -8.85 4.81
N VAL A 157 -17.23 -7.79 5.53
CA VAL A 157 -16.05 -7.75 6.40
C VAL A 157 -16.16 -8.81 7.48
N TYR A 158 -17.27 -8.88 8.20
CA TYR A 158 -17.50 -9.91 9.21
C TYR A 158 -17.35 -11.33 8.68
N LYS A 159 -18.01 -11.62 7.54
CA LYS A 159 -17.94 -12.95 6.89
C LYS A 159 -16.51 -13.34 6.53
N ARG A 160 -15.74 -12.39 5.96
CA ARG A 160 -14.35 -12.63 5.59
C ARG A 160 -13.45 -12.77 6.82
N SER A 161 -13.62 -11.92 7.82
CA SER A 161 -12.89 -11.99 9.08
C SER A 161 -13.09 -13.33 9.79
N ARG A 162 -14.31 -13.83 9.81
CA ARG A 162 -14.65 -15.15 10.38
C ARG A 162 -13.94 -16.30 9.64
N GLN A 163 -13.91 -16.25 8.30
CA GLN A 163 -13.17 -17.25 7.50
C GLN A 163 -11.66 -17.19 7.76
N THR A 164 -11.14 -15.99 7.93
CA THR A 164 -9.73 -15.71 8.21
C THR A 164 -9.32 -16.25 9.58
N ALA A 165 -10.12 -15.95 10.63
CA ALA A 165 -9.90 -16.45 11.97
C ALA A 165 -9.90 -17.99 12.02
N LYS A 166 -10.85 -18.63 11.32
CA LYS A 166 -10.94 -20.10 11.25
C LYS A 166 -9.71 -20.76 10.58
N LYS A 167 -9.10 -20.08 9.59
CA LYS A 167 -8.01 -20.64 8.78
C LYS A 167 -6.61 -20.23 9.24
N ASN A 168 -6.48 -19.45 10.30
CA ASN A 168 -5.19 -18.85 10.73
C ASN A 168 -4.46 -18.11 9.60
N LYS A 169 -5.21 -17.32 8.84
CA LYS A 169 -4.66 -16.52 7.73
C LYS A 169 -4.69 -15.04 8.06
N THR A 170 -3.99 -14.25 7.28
CA THR A 170 -4.10 -12.80 7.29
C THR A 170 -5.15 -12.35 6.27
N LEU A 171 -5.90 -11.30 6.58
CA LEU A 171 -6.82 -10.63 5.66
C LEU A 171 -6.41 -9.17 5.54
N THR A 172 -6.07 -8.74 4.34
CA THR A 172 -5.91 -7.31 4.03
C THR A 172 -7.03 -6.90 3.08
N PHE A 173 -7.76 -5.84 3.43
CA PHE A 173 -8.89 -5.38 2.63
C PHE A 173 -9.01 -3.85 2.63
N HIS A 174 -9.62 -3.32 1.59
CA HIS A 174 -9.96 -1.92 1.44
C HIS A 174 -11.43 -1.69 1.77
N TRP A 175 -11.73 -0.64 2.54
CA TRP A 175 -13.09 -0.19 2.81
C TRP A 175 -13.50 0.89 1.80
N ARG A 176 -14.65 0.70 1.14
CA ARG A 176 -15.26 1.68 0.23
C ARG A 176 -16.77 1.85 0.42
N GLY A 177 -17.29 1.48 1.57
CA GLY A 177 -18.71 1.66 1.93
C GLY A 177 -19.06 3.10 2.37
N GLY A 178 -18.30 4.06 1.93
CA GLY A 178 -18.35 5.47 2.31
C GLY A 178 -17.04 5.92 2.93
N TYR A 179 -17.02 7.13 3.51
CA TYR A 179 -15.86 7.60 4.27
C TYR A 179 -15.63 6.70 5.49
N LEU A 180 -14.38 6.37 5.75
CA LEU A 180 -14.00 5.65 6.97
C LEU A 180 -14.01 6.65 8.14
N THR A 181 -15.18 6.86 8.75
CA THR A 181 -15.32 7.67 9.96
C THR A 181 -14.93 6.86 11.19
N ARG A 182 -14.80 7.53 12.34
CA ARG A 182 -14.51 6.83 13.60
C ARG A 182 -15.63 5.85 13.99
N GLU A 183 -16.88 6.20 13.69
CA GLU A 183 -18.06 5.36 13.94
C GLU A 183 -18.03 4.10 13.07
N VAL A 184 -17.77 4.26 11.77
CA VAL A 184 -17.62 3.12 10.84
C VAL A 184 -16.45 2.24 11.25
N LEU A 185 -15.31 2.84 11.60
CA LEU A 185 -14.15 2.07 12.08
C LEU A 185 -14.48 1.28 13.34
N LYS A 186 -15.19 1.89 14.31
CA LYS A 186 -15.62 1.22 15.52
C LYS A 186 -16.50 -0.01 15.21
N GLU A 187 -17.49 0.16 14.32
CA GLU A 187 -18.35 -0.95 13.87
C GLU A 187 -17.54 -2.07 13.22
N LEU A 188 -16.58 -1.72 12.35
CA LEU A 188 -15.71 -2.71 11.71
C LEU A 188 -14.86 -3.45 12.73
N ILE A 189 -14.28 -2.76 13.71
CA ILE A 189 -13.47 -3.36 14.78
C ILE A 189 -14.33 -4.34 15.61
N GLU A 190 -15.53 -3.93 16.03
CA GLU A 190 -16.44 -4.78 16.81
C GLU A 190 -16.80 -6.09 16.05
N LEU A 191 -17.03 -6.00 14.75
CA LEU A 191 -17.32 -7.17 13.91
C LEU A 191 -16.11 -8.07 13.71
N ILE A 192 -14.91 -7.48 13.56
CA ILE A 192 -13.64 -8.21 13.45
C ILE A 192 -13.33 -8.93 14.78
N GLU A 193 -13.50 -8.25 15.91
CA GLU A 193 -13.34 -8.84 17.24
C GLU A 193 -14.32 -9.99 17.46
N LYS A 194 -15.60 -9.80 17.14
CA LYS A 194 -16.62 -10.83 17.22
C LYS A 194 -16.23 -12.07 16.41
N ALA A 195 -15.73 -11.87 15.18
CA ALA A 195 -15.28 -12.96 14.33
C ALA A 195 -14.11 -13.76 14.93
N GLY A 196 -13.20 -13.08 15.61
CA GLY A 196 -12.10 -13.71 16.37
C GLY A 196 -12.60 -14.47 17.60
N ALA A 197 -13.45 -13.83 18.42
CA ALA A 197 -13.98 -14.39 19.65
C ALA A 197 -14.74 -15.71 19.41
N GLU A 198 -15.47 -15.84 18.30
CA GLU A 198 -16.13 -17.09 17.89
C GLU A 198 -15.15 -18.25 17.64
N GLN A 199 -13.89 -17.96 17.45
CA GLN A 199 -12.81 -18.95 17.26
C GLN A 199 -11.82 -18.96 18.43
N ASN A 200 -12.15 -18.31 19.56
CA ASN A 200 -11.28 -18.12 20.72
C ASN A 200 -9.94 -17.42 20.40
N LYS A 201 -9.99 -16.42 19.50
CA LYS A 201 -8.82 -15.68 19.03
C LYS A 201 -8.95 -14.20 19.25
N THR A 202 -7.80 -13.54 19.38
CA THR A 202 -7.69 -12.09 19.44
C THR A 202 -7.33 -11.53 18.08
N ALA A 203 -8.01 -10.46 17.70
CA ALA A 203 -7.75 -9.73 16.47
C ALA A 203 -6.62 -8.71 16.67
N HIS A 204 -5.65 -8.71 15.77
CA HIS A 204 -4.66 -7.66 15.61
C HIS A 204 -4.93 -6.95 14.30
N ILE A 205 -5.22 -5.66 14.38
CA ILE A 205 -5.67 -4.82 13.27
C ILE A 205 -4.63 -3.75 13.02
N GLN A 206 -4.11 -3.71 11.81
CA GLN A 206 -3.26 -2.63 11.31
C GLN A 206 -4.08 -1.78 10.34
N LEU A 207 -4.07 -0.47 10.52
CA LEU A 207 -4.90 0.46 9.78
C LEU A 207 -4.06 1.51 9.06
N ASN A 208 -4.10 1.48 7.73
CA ASN A 208 -3.70 2.59 6.88
C ASN A 208 -4.93 3.49 6.67
N TRP A 209 -5.05 4.52 7.51
CA TRP A 209 -6.21 5.40 7.53
C TRP A 209 -6.44 6.16 6.22
N PRO A 210 -5.43 6.83 5.62
CA PRO A 210 -5.65 7.60 4.39
C PRO A 210 -6.20 6.77 3.25
N GLN A 211 -5.73 5.54 3.11
CA GLN A 211 -6.16 4.63 2.05
C GLN A 211 -7.34 3.72 2.46
N ALA A 212 -7.81 3.83 3.69
CA ALA A 212 -8.88 2.98 4.24
C ALA A 212 -8.60 1.49 4.03
N VAL A 213 -7.38 1.06 4.26
CA VAL A 213 -6.95 -0.34 4.18
C VAL A 213 -6.69 -0.88 5.57
N LEU A 214 -7.30 -2.01 5.88
CA LEU A 214 -7.13 -2.73 7.14
C LEU A 214 -6.46 -4.08 6.88
N ARG A 215 -5.45 -4.40 7.68
CA ARG A 215 -4.85 -5.72 7.73
C ARG A 215 -5.14 -6.37 9.07
N ILE A 216 -5.63 -7.60 9.03
CA ILE A 216 -6.08 -8.33 10.21
C ILE A 216 -5.36 -9.67 10.26
N HIS A 217 -4.81 -10.00 11.41
CA HIS A 217 -4.42 -11.36 11.75
C HIS A 217 -4.98 -11.72 13.13
N TYR A 218 -5.07 -13.00 13.40
CA TYR A 218 -5.62 -13.52 14.65
C TYR A 218 -4.58 -14.36 15.39
N THR A 219 -4.51 -14.19 16.71
CA THR A 219 -3.67 -14.98 17.61
C THR A 219 -4.51 -15.76 18.59
N ASP A 220 -3.96 -16.87 19.12
CA ASP A 220 -4.65 -17.72 20.10
C ASP A 220 -4.63 -17.13 21.53
N GLU A 221 -4.02 -15.96 21.71
CA GLU A 221 -4.05 -15.24 22.97
C GLU A 221 -5.42 -14.62 23.21
N ARG A 222 -5.95 -14.77 24.42
CA ARG A 222 -7.22 -14.13 24.80
C ARG A 222 -6.95 -12.74 25.37
N SER A 223 -7.10 -11.72 24.54
CA SER A 223 -7.05 -10.32 24.94
C SER A 223 -8.08 -9.49 24.16
N GLN A 224 -8.17 -8.20 24.44
CA GLN A 224 -8.91 -7.27 23.58
C GLN A 224 -8.18 -7.09 22.25
N ALA A 225 -8.91 -6.72 21.21
CA ALA A 225 -8.30 -6.41 19.92
C ALA A 225 -7.25 -5.30 20.05
N VAL A 226 -6.16 -5.48 19.36
CA VAL A 226 -5.09 -4.51 19.28
C VAL A 226 -5.21 -3.79 17.93
N VAL A 227 -5.33 -2.47 17.96
CA VAL A 227 -5.38 -1.63 16.75
C VAL A 227 -4.11 -0.80 16.68
N THR A 228 -3.37 -0.96 15.59
CA THR A 228 -2.15 -0.20 15.31
C THR A 228 -2.40 0.67 14.07
N MET A 229 -2.15 1.98 14.21
CA MET A 229 -2.13 2.88 13.06
C MET A 229 -0.85 2.65 12.28
N GLU A 230 -0.98 2.50 10.97
CA GLU A 230 0.14 2.41 10.05
C GLU A 230 0.31 3.75 9.33
N GLU A 231 1.54 4.17 9.19
CA GLU A 231 1.92 5.30 8.36
C GLU A 231 2.85 4.81 7.28
N ALA A 232 2.39 4.85 6.04
CA ALA A 232 3.25 4.66 4.90
C ALA A 232 4.19 5.88 4.80
N ASN A 233 5.47 5.65 4.73
CA ASN A 233 6.46 6.71 4.71
C ASN A 233 7.70 6.32 3.90
N GLU A 234 8.60 7.26 3.75
CA GLU A 234 9.89 7.07 3.08
C GLU A 234 10.96 6.44 3.98
N GLY A 235 10.57 5.81 5.09
CA GLY A 235 11.51 5.20 6.03
C GLY A 235 12.20 6.20 6.97
N GLU A 236 11.62 7.37 7.21
CA GLU A 236 12.10 8.30 8.22
C GLU A 236 11.82 7.76 9.63
N GLU A 237 12.80 7.90 10.50
CA GLU A 237 12.61 7.65 11.93
C GLU A 237 11.69 8.72 12.53
N SER A 238 10.70 8.26 13.28
CA SER A 238 9.98 9.07 14.26
C SER A 238 10.92 9.50 15.39
#